data_ec499b4eb61d16a1dbe0f2f37bb5d3c0
#
_entry.id   ec499b4eb61d16a1dbe0f2f37bb5d3c0
#
_cell.length_a   1.000
_cell.length_b   1.000
_cell.length_c   1.000
_cell.angle_alpha   90.00
_cell.angle_beta   90.00
_cell.angle_gamma   90.00
#
_symmetry.space_group_name_H-M   'P 1'
#
loop_
_entity.id
_entity.type
_entity.pdbx_description
1 polymer ?
#
loop_
_entity_poly.entity_id
_entity_poly.type
_entity_poly.pdbx_seq_one_letter_code
_entity_poly.pdbx_strand_id
1 'polypeptide(L)'
;SRPILKASTGIHIILSQRFAPPEAGLMIPKTEDGRVLFILPWQGHTLIGTTEAASAIVDHPPAKEEEIEYLLRHINQYFNMAVTRADVKSVWSGLRPLVQAPDTTNTAQLVREHLIDVADSGLLTVAGGKWTSYRKMAEETVDQAIQTFLLGPARACYTRRFTLFGAENLDA
;
A
#
# COMPACT_ATOMS: atom_id res chain seq x y z
N SER A 1 24.20 8.75 -9.63
CA SER A 1 23.04 7.85 -9.72
C SER A 1 21.77 8.66 -9.47
N ARG A 2 20.74 8.42 -10.27
CA ARG A 2 19.44 9.09 -10.11
C ARG A 2 18.63 8.31 -9.04
N PRO A 3 17.98 8.97 -8.07
CA PRO A 3 17.15 8.28 -7.10
C PRO A 3 15.97 7.63 -7.82
N ILE A 4 15.77 6.32 -7.58
CA ILE A 4 14.68 5.52 -8.16
C ILE A 4 13.42 5.51 -7.28
N LEU A 5 13.53 5.99 -6.05
CA LEU A 5 12.44 6.00 -5.08
C LEU A 5 11.97 7.43 -4.81
N LYS A 6 10.65 7.57 -4.69
CA LYS A 6 9.97 8.75 -4.20
C LYS A 6 9.04 8.34 -3.06
N ALA A 7 9.17 8.97 -1.90
CA ALA A 7 8.37 8.63 -0.76
C ALA A 7 7.03 9.37 -0.75
N SER A 8 5.99 8.68 -0.31
CA SER A 8 4.68 9.23 -0.01
C SER A 8 4.25 8.75 1.38
N THR A 9 3.74 9.67 2.20
CA THR A 9 3.10 9.33 3.48
C THR A 9 1.63 9.00 3.27
N GLY A 10 1.07 8.27 4.21
CA GLY A 10 -0.36 8.10 4.35
C GLY A 10 -0.70 7.74 5.77
N ILE A 11 -1.81 8.27 6.26
CA ILE A 11 -2.29 8.02 7.62
C ILE A 11 -3.48 7.09 7.65
N HIS A 12 -3.68 6.49 8.81
CA HIS A 12 -4.91 5.82 9.20
C HIS A 12 -5.34 6.33 10.57
N ILE A 13 -6.64 6.35 10.80
CA ILE A 13 -7.25 6.67 12.09
C ILE A 13 -8.07 5.50 12.60
N ILE A 14 -8.17 5.39 13.92
CA ILE A 14 -9.05 4.44 14.61
C ILE A 14 -10.16 5.21 15.29
N LEU A 15 -11.39 4.77 15.06
CA LEU A 15 -12.59 5.22 15.74
C LEU A 15 -13.22 4.08 16.56
N SER A 16 -14.21 4.40 17.39
CA SER A 16 -15.04 3.40 18.02
C SER A 16 -15.82 2.60 16.98
N GLN A 17 -16.08 1.32 17.28
CA GLN A 17 -16.85 0.39 16.41
C GLN A 17 -18.24 0.94 16.02
N ARG A 18 -18.85 1.77 16.86
CA ARG A 18 -20.18 2.39 16.59
C ARG A 18 -20.25 3.20 15.29
N PHE A 19 -19.10 3.57 14.73
CA PHE A 19 -19.01 4.40 13.51
C PHE A 19 -18.94 3.60 12.21
N ALA A 20 -18.99 2.27 12.25
CA ALA A 20 -19.09 1.43 11.05
C ALA A 20 -19.81 0.12 11.36
N PRO A 21 -20.39 -0.55 10.35
CA PRO A 21 -20.92 -1.89 10.51
C PRO A 21 -19.84 -2.85 10.99
N PRO A 22 -20.08 -3.68 12.01
CA PRO A 22 -19.06 -4.53 12.61
C PRO A 22 -18.57 -5.67 11.70
N GLU A 23 -19.38 -6.05 10.72
CA GLU A 23 -19.13 -7.22 9.88
C GLU A 23 -18.88 -6.88 8.40
N ALA A 24 -18.89 -5.60 8.03
CA ALA A 24 -18.73 -5.19 6.65
C ALA A 24 -17.72 -4.06 6.52
N GLY A 25 -16.77 -4.24 5.60
CA GLY A 25 -15.92 -3.16 5.14
C GLY A 25 -16.66 -2.29 4.13
N LEU A 26 -16.42 -0.99 4.18
CA LEU A 26 -16.96 -0.01 3.26
C LEU A 26 -15.83 0.63 2.46
N MET A 27 -16.10 0.91 1.20
CA MET A 27 -15.18 1.59 0.31
C MET A 27 -15.86 2.83 -0.27
N ILE A 28 -15.23 3.97 -0.12
CA ILE A 28 -15.56 5.19 -0.85
C ILE A 28 -14.73 5.15 -2.15
N PRO A 29 -15.35 4.90 -3.31
CA PRO A 29 -14.61 4.63 -4.54
C PRO A 29 -13.91 5.85 -5.10
N LYS A 30 -14.38 7.03 -4.75
CA LYS A 30 -13.81 8.30 -5.21
C LYS A 30 -14.08 9.42 -4.21
N THR A 31 -13.03 9.93 -3.60
CA THR A 31 -13.05 11.16 -2.80
C THR A 31 -13.00 12.41 -3.70
N GLU A 32 -13.10 13.61 -3.12
CA GLU A 32 -13.02 14.89 -3.86
C GLU A 32 -11.76 15.00 -4.74
N ASP A 33 -10.65 14.48 -4.26
CA ASP A 33 -9.35 14.45 -4.96
C ASP A 33 -9.09 13.17 -5.75
N GLY A 34 -10.12 12.33 -5.95
CA GLY A 34 -10.07 11.14 -6.80
C GLY A 34 -9.46 9.89 -6.16
N ARG A 35 -9.24 9.88 -4.86
CA ARG A 35 -8.69 8.75 -4.11
C ARG A 35 -9.77 7.78 -3.66
N VAL A 36 -9.33 6.58 -3.28
CA VAL A 36 -10.17 5.58 -2.63
C VAL A 36 -9.93 5.62 -1.13
N LEU A 37 -11.01 5.58 -0.35
CA LEU A 37 -10.95 5.52 1.10
C LEU A 37 -11.64 4.25 1.59
N PHE A 38 -11.02 3.58 2.57
CA PHE A 38 -11.55 2.39 3.19
C PHE A 38 -11.96 2.66 4.63
N ILE A 39 -13.06 2.03 5.04
CA ILE A 39 -13.60 2.02 6.38
C ILE A 39 -13.83 0.57 6.75
N LEU A 40 -13.00 0.03 7.62
CA LEU A 40 -12.92 -1.40 7.87
C LEU A 40 -13.15 -1.72 9.35
N PRO A 41 -13.85 -2.81 9.68
CA PRO A 41 -13.87 -3.32 11.04
C PRO A 41 -12.46 -3.80 11.42
N TRP A 42 -11.99 -3.44 12.60
CA TRP A 42 -10.64 -3.75 13.06
C TRP A 42 -10.62 -3.94 14.58
N GLN A 43 -10.48 -5.17 15.04
CA GLN A 43 -10.33 -5.53 16.47
C GLN A 43 -11.34 -4.80 17.39
N GLY A 44 -12.62 -4.83 17.06
CA GLY A 44 -13.67 -4.15 17.82
C GLY A 44 -13.68 -2.62 17.68
N HIS A 45 -13.01 -2.11 16.67
CA HIS A 45 -12.94 -0.69 16.31
C HIS A 45 -13.19 -0.50 14.82
N THR A 46 -13.17 0.73 14.39
CA THR A 46 -13.27 1.12 12.97
C THR A 46 -11.95 1.72 12.52
N LEU A 47 -11.30 1.07 11.56
CA LEU A 47 -10.09 1.56 10.89
C LEU A 47 -10.47 2.34 9.64
N ILE A 48 -9.92 3.53 9.47
CA ILE A 48 -10.20 4.41 8.35
C ILE A 48 -8.90 4.91 7.74
N GLY A 49 -8.82 4.83 6.42
CA GLY A 49 -7.64 5.27 5.66
C GLY A 49 -7.77 4.92 4.19
N THR A 50 -6.94 5.48 3.39
CA THR A 50 -5.70 6.16 3.76
C THR A 50 -5.62 7.52 3.05
N THR A 51 -4.79 8.41 3.58
CA THR A 51 -4.39 9.62 2.88
C THR A 51 -3.16 9.35 2.00
N GLU A 52 -2.76 10.34 1.22
CA GLU A 52 -1.52 10.31 0.45
C GLU A 52 -0.95 11.73 0.33
N ALA A 53 0.28 11.90 0.79
CA ALA A 53 1.02 13.15 0.69
C ALA A 53 2.48 12.88 0.33
N ALA A 54 3.06 13.72 -0.53
CA ALA A 54 4.48 13.65 -0.82
C ALA A 54 5.31 13.89 0.45
N SER A 55 6.38 13.14 0.63
CA SER A 55 7.22 13.23 1.83
C SER A 55 8.69 13.02 1.52
N ALA A 56 9.56 13.56 2.36
CA ALA A 56 10.92 13.10 2.45
C ALA A 56 10.97 11.70 3.10
N ILE A 57 12.08 10.98 2.89
CA ILE A 57 12.32 9.71 3.56
C ILE A 57 12.76 10.01 5.00
N VAL A 58 11.92 9.63 5.96
CA VAL A 58 12.14 9.81 7.40
C VAL A 58 11.70 8.55 8.13
N ASP A 59 12.34 8.22 9.26
CA ASP A 59 12.05 7.01 10.02
C ASP A 59 10.66 7.03 10.67
N HIS A 60 10.21 8.21 11.11
CA HIS A 60 8.93 8.41 11.78
C HIS A 60 8.15 9.55 11.11
N PRO A 61 7.43 9.30 10.01
CA PRO A 61 6.64 10.33 9.36
C PRO A 61 5.49 10.77 10.28
N PRO A 62 5.35 12.09 10.55
CA PRO A 62 4.25 12.57 11.38
C PRO A 62 2.91 12.44 10.65
N ALA A 63 1.86 12.10 11.40
CA ALA A 63 0.48 12.29 10.96
C ALA A 63 0.13 13.77 11.11
N LYS A 64 -0.25 14.42 10.01
CA LYS A 64 -0.62 15.83 10.02
C LYS A 64 -2.09 16.01 10.35
N GLU A 65 -2.43 17.07 11.05
CA GLU A 65 -3.82 17.36 11.44
C GLU A 65 -4.74 17.54 10.22
N GLU A 66 -4.23 18.16 9.14
CA GLU A 66 -4.98 18.34 7.90
C GLU A 66 -5.39 17.01 7.26
N GLU A 67 -4.57 15.96 7.43
CA GLU A 67 -4.88 14.61 6.94
C GLU A 67 -5.96 13.94 7.79
N ILE A 68 -5.96 14.16 9.10
CA ILE A 68 -7.01 13.68 10.01
C ILE A 68 -8.33 14.37 9.67
N GLU A 69 -8.34 15.69 9.52
CA GLU A 69 -9.52 16.46 9.13
C GLU A 69 -10.05 16.04 7.76
N TYR A 70 -9.17 15.74 6.81
CA TYR A 70 -9.55 15.19 5.51
C TYR A 70 -10.34 13.89 5.67
N LEU A 71 -9.86 12.93 6.47
CA LEU A 71 -10.55 11.68 6.71
C LEU A 71 -11.90 11.89 7.39
N LEU A 72 -11.94 12.72 8.43
CA LEU A 72 -13.18 13.03 9.17
C LEU A 72 -14.23 13.70 8.27
N ARG A 73 -13.83 14.64 7.43
CA ARG A 73 -14.72 15.30 6.48
C ARG A 73 -15.37 14.30 5.51
N HIS A 74 -14.57 13.41 4.92
CA HIS A 74 -15.10 12.42 3.98
C HIS A 74 -16.01 11.40 4.66
N ILE A 75 -15.70 10.97 5.89
CA ILE A 75 -16.58 10.08 6.65
C ILE A 75 -17.94 10.77 6.89
N ASN A 76 -17.93 12.00 7.35
CA ASN A 76 -19.15 12.75 7.65
C ASN A 76 -19.99 13.04 6.41
N GLN A 77 -19.36 13.10 5.23
CA GLN A 77 -20.06 13.25 3.95
C GLN A 77 -20.87 12.01 3.56
N TYR A 78 -20.33 10.81 3.84
CA TYR A 78 -20.93 9.54 3.42
C TYR A 78 -21.80 8.90 4.50
N PHE A 79 -21.51 9.20 5.76
CA PHE A 79 -22.30 8.75 6.90
C PHE A 79 -22.99 9.96 7.52
N ASN A 80 -24.26 9.88 7.72
CA ASN A 80 -25.01 10.92 8.43
C ASN A 80 -24.68 10.90 9.94
N MET A 81 -23.39 10.98 10.27
CA MET A 81 -22.85 10.93 11.62
C MET A 81 -21.91 12.12 11.81
N ALA A 82 -22.00 12.78 12.95
CA ALA A 82 -21.08 13.86 13.32
C ALA A 82 -19.84 13.29 14.01
N VAL A 83 -18.92 12.69 13.24
CA VAL A 83 -17.62 12.24 13.76
C VAL A 83 -16.69 13.43 13.91
N THR A 84 -16.09 13.57 15.07
CA THR A 84 -15.23 14.71 15.42
C THR A 84 -13.79 14.25 15.71
N ARG A 85 -12.87 15.21 15.86
CA ARG A 85 -11.50 14.94 16.27
C ARG A 85 -11.42 14.23 17.63
N ALA A 86 -12.35 14.50 18.54
CA ALA A 86 -12.42 13.88 19.86
C ALA A 86 -12.78 12.37 19.81
N ASP A 87 -13.40 11.91 18.72
CA ASP A 87 -13.74 10.50 18.52
C ASP A 87 -12.53 9.66 18.04
N VAL A 88 -11.45 10.30 17.58
CA VAL A 88 -10.24 9.64 17.11
C VAL A 88 -9.45 9.07 18.28
N LYS A 89 -9.37 7.75 18.35
CA LYS A 89 -8.71 7.01 19.43
C LYS A 89 -7.22 6.82 19.19
N SER A 90 -6.83 6.65 17.93
CA SER A 90 -5.44 6.44 17.52
C SER A 90 -5.22 6.93 16.10
N VAL A 91 -4.00 7.34 15.82
CA VAL A 91 -3.53 7.74 14.50
C VAL A 91 -2.15 7.14 14.28
N TRP A 92 -1.89 6.64 13.08
CA TRP A 92 -0.53 6.31 12.67
C TRP A 92 -0.28 6.71 11.23
N SER A 93 0.99 6.86 10.91
CA SER A 93 1.48 7.23 9.59
C SER A 93 2.54 6.24 9.13
N GLY A 94 2.69 6.08 7.82
CA GLY A 94 3.73 5.26 7.21
C GLY A 94 4.19 5.82 5.89
N LEU A 95 5.41 5.46 5.49
CA LEU A 95 5.97 5.77 4.17
C LEU A 95 5.66 4.67 3.16
N ARG A 96 5.29 5.09 1.96
CA ARG A 96 5.24 4.22 0.77
C ARG A 96 6.45 4.50 -0.09
N PRO A 97 7.27 3.50 -0.40
CA PRO A 97 8.35 3.62 -1.38
C PRO A 97 7.76 3.49 -2.79
N LEU A 98 7.46 4.61 -3.43
CA LEU A 98 6.98 4.63 -4.81
C LEU A 98 8.16 4.63 -5.77
N VAL A 99 8.10 3.83 -6.82
CA VAL A 99 9.13 3.81 -7.87
C VAL A 99 8.83 4.91 -8.88
N GLN A 100 9.84 5.73 -9.16
CA GLN A 100 9.77 6.74 -10.18
C GLN A 100 10.24 6.15 -11.51
N ALA A 101 9.32 5.98 -12.47
CA ALA A 101 9.72 5.67 -13.84
C ALA A 101 10.56 6.81 -14.42
N PRO A 102 11.52 6.51 -15.32
CA PRO A 102 12.53 7.49 -15.80
C PRO A 102 11.96 8.81 -16.33
N ASP A 103 10.73 8.81 -16.85
CA ASP A 103 10.14 9.93 -17.58
C ASP A 103 8.90 10.55 -16.91
N THR A 104 8.55 10.19 -15.66
CA THR A 104 7.36 10.72 -14.99
C THR A 104 7.68 11.86 -14.03
N THR A 105 7.15 13.05 -14.32
CA THR A 105 7.21 14.22 -13.43
C THR A 105 6.04 14.31 -12.46
N ASN A 106 4.97 13.53 -12.68
CA ASN A 106 3.73 13.59 -11.91
C ASN A 106 3.62 12.40 -10.92
N THR A 107 3.41 12.70 -9.63
CA THR A 107 3.23 11.69 -8.57
C THR A 107 2.01 10.79 -8.75
N ALA A 108 0.97 11.27 -9.43
CA ALA A 108 -0.21 10.47 -9.74
C ALA A 108 0.05 9.37 -10.79
N GLN A 109 1.12 9.50 -11.57
CA GLN A 109 1.57 8.54 -12.58
C GLN A 109 2.72 7.64 -12.08
N LEU A 110 3.08 7.72 -10.80
CA LEU A 110 4.06 6.82 -10.22
C LEU A 110 3.55 5.38 -10.32
N VAL A 111 4.38 4.55 -10.96
CA VAL A 111 4.02 3.16 -11.23
C VAL A 111 3.83 2.44 -9.90
N ARG A 112 2.63 1.91 -9.67
CA ARG A 112 2.32 1.04 -8.53
C ARG A 112 2.80 -0.39 -8.76
N GLU A 113 3.51 -0.60 -9.86
CA GLU A 113 4.18 -1.83 -10.23
C GLU A 113 5.56 -1.88 -9.57
N HIS A 114 6.16 -3.05 -9.54
CA HIS A 114 7.54 -3.19 -9.09
C HIS A 114 8.51 -2.97 -10.24
N LEU A 115 9.70 -2.53 -9.90
CA LEU A 115 10.83 -2.40 -10.80
C LEU A 115 11.83 -3.51 -10.50
N ILE A 116 12.33 -4.16 -11.55
CA ILE A 116 13.49 -5.05 -11.47
C ILE A 116 14.58 -4.39 -12.31
N ASP A 117 15.69 -4.05 -11.68
CA ASP A 117 16.83 -3.40 -12.31
C ASP A 117 18.10 -4.22 -12.12
N VAL A 118 18.92 -4.31 -13.16
CA VAL A 118 20.20 -5.01 -13.11
C VAL A 118 21.30 -4.01 -13.45
N ALA A 119 22.10 -3.70 -12.43
CA ALA A 119 23.23 -2.79 -12.59
C ALA A 119 24.37 -3.45 -13.41
N ASP A 120 25.27 -2.63 -13.98
CA ASP A 120 26.46 -3.10 -14.69
C ASP A 120 27.36 -3.99 -13.82
N SER A 121 27.32 -3.82 -12.51
CA SER A 121 28.01 -4.67 -11.54
C SER A 121 27.42 -6.07 -11.38
N GLY A 122 26.27 -6.36 -12.00
CA GLY A 122 25.52 -7.58 -11.82
C GLY A 122 24.61 -7.61 -10.58
N LEU A 123 24.48 -6.48 -9.86
CA LEU A 123 23.51 -6.37 -8.76
C LEU A 123 22.10 -6.29 -9.32
N LEU A 124 21.23 -7.25 -8.96
CA LEU A 124 19.81 -7.21 -9.26
C LEU A 124 19.06 -6.57 -8.10
N THR A 125 18.30 -5.53 -8.40
CA THR A 125 17.51 -4.74 -7.43
C THR A 125 16.02 -4.88 -7.73
N VAL A 126 15.23 -5.15 -6.69
CA VAL A 126 13.75 -5.11 -6.77
C VAL A 126 13.25 -3.98 -5.89
N ALA A 127 12.40 -3.12 -6.43
CA ALA A 127 11.86 -1.97 -5.71
C ALA A 127 10.37 -1.74 -6.04
N GLY A 128 9.62 -1.14 -5.12
CA GLY A 128 8.19 -0.85 -5.30
C GLY A 128 7.30 -2.08 -5.13
N GLY A 129 6.16 -2.09 -5.85
CA GLY A 129 5.17 -3.15 -5.78
C GLY A 129 4.27 -3.07 -4.54
N LYS A 130 3.53 -4.14 -4.27
CA LYS A 130 2.62 -4.27 -3.14
C LYS A 130 2.77 -5.62 -2.48
N TRP A 131 2.42 -5.68 -1.19
CA TRP A 131 2.37 -6.96 -0.48
C TRP A 131 1.47 -8.00 -1.18
N THR A 132 0.37 -7.57 -1.75
CA THR A 132 -0.57 -8.44 -2.47
C THR A 132 0.00 -9.01 -3.78
N SER A 133 1.06 -8.45 -4.33
CA SER A 133 1.72 -8.92 -5.56
C SER A 133 3.06 -9.64 -5.30
N TYR A 134 3.44 -9.86 -4.04
CA TYR A 134 4.76 -10.39 -3.65
C TYR A 134 5.17 -11.67 -4.39
N ARG A 135 4.23 -12.60 -4.58
CA ARG A 135 4.49 -13.86 -5.29
C ARG A 135 4.89 -13.62 -6.75
N LYS A 136 4.16 -12.72 -7.42
CA LYS A 136 4.44 -12.35 -8.82
C LYS A 136 5.74 -11.59 -8.93
N MET A 137 6.03 -10.70 -8.01
CA MET A 137 7.32 -9.99 -7.92
C MET A 137 8.49 -10.98 -7.78
N ALA A 138 8.36 -11.98 -6.91
CA ALA A 138 9.37 -13.01 -6.73
C ALA A 138 9.57 -13.86 -8.01
N GLU A 139 8.47 -14.28 -8.65
CA GLU A 139 8.52 -15.03 -9.92
C GLU A 139 9.30 -14.25 -10.98
N GLU A 140 8.91 -13.00 -11.24
CA GLU A 140 9.55 -12.16 -12.28
C GLU A 140 11.01 -11.83 -11.94
N THR A 141 11.32 -11.63 -10.66
CA THR A 141 12.70 -11.41 -10.22
C THR A 141 13.59 -12.61 -10.48
N VAL A 142 13.12 -13.81 -10.16
CA VAL A 142 13.86 -15.05 -10.40
C VAL A 142 14.00 -15.31 -11.91
N ASP A 143 12.94 -15.12 -12.68
CA ASP A 143 12.96 -15.27 -14.14
C ASP A 143 13.97 -14.29 -14.77
N GLN A 144 13.99 -13.04 -14.33
CA GLN A 144 14.97 -12.04 -14.78
C GLN A 144 16.41 -12.44 -14.43
N ALA A 145 16.63 -12.93 -13.21
CA ALA A 145 17.95 -13.42 -12.79
C ALA A 145 18.42 -14.60 -13.66
N ILE A 146 17.55 -15.57 -13.91
CA ILE A 146 17.84 -16.72 -14.77
C ILE A 146 18.25 -16.28 -16.17
N GLN A 147 17.47 -15.35 -16.76
CA GLN A 147 17.75 -14.85 -18.10
C GLN A 147 19.05 -14.04 -18.17
N THR A 148 19.24 -13.12 -17.21
CA THR A 148 20.39 -12.20 -17.20
C THR A 148 21.71 -12.93 -16.93
N PHE A 149 21.71 -13.89 -16.00
CA PHE A 149 22.92 -14.58 -15.55
C PHE A 149 23.07 -15.97 -16.13
N LEU A 150 22.21 -16.36 -17.08
CA LEU A 150 22.22 -17.66 -17.76
C LEU A 150 22.23 -18.84 -16.77
N LEU A 151 21.43 -18.71 -15.70
CA LEU A 151 21.31 -19.72 -14.67
C LEU A 151 20.48 -20.90 -15.19
N GLY A 152 21.12 -22.01 -15.49
CA GLY A 152 20.43 -23.20 -16.00
C GLY A 152 20.66 -24.44 -15.17
N PRO A 153 19.85 -25.51 -15.34
CA PRO A 153 18.55 -25.53 -16.00
C PRO A 153 17.43 -24.94 -15.13
N ALA A 154 16.61 -24.06 -15.72
CA ALA A 154 15.47 -23.45 -15.04
C ALA A 154 14.22 -24.33 -15.19
N ARG A 155 13.40 -24.36 -14.13
CA ARG A 155 12.08 -24.98 -14.15
C ARG A 155 11.03 -23.87 -14.16
N ALA A 156 9.85 -24.15 -14.72
CA ALA A 156 8.72 -23.25 -14.64
C ALA A 156 8.32 -23.01 -13.18
N CYS A 157 7.90 -21.78 -12.89
CA CYS A 157 7.45 -21.39 -11.56
C CYS A 157 6.21 -22.21 -11.15
N TYR A 158 6.28 -22.87 -9.99
CA TYR A 158 5.17 -23.66 -9.43
C TYR A 158 4.45 -22.97 -8.27
N THR A 159 4.90 -21.80 -7.85
CA THR A 159 4.42 -21.12 -6.63
C THR A 159 2.96 -20.67 -6.73
N ARG A 160 2.35 -20.64 -7.92
CA ARG A 160 0.91 -20.35 -8.08
C ARG A 160 0.00 -21.38 -7.40
N ARG A 161 0.47 -22.61 -7.27
CA ARG A 161 -0.28 -23.75 -6.70
C ARG A 161 0.33 -24.24 -5.40
N PHE A 162 1.29 -23.50 -4.88
CA PHE A 162 1.95 -23.86 -3.63
C PHE A 162 1.07 -23.47 -2.45
N THR A 163 0.65 -24.46 -1.67
CA THR A 163 -0.10 -24.24 -0.44
C THR A 163 0.82 -23.65 0.61
N LEU A 164 0.47 -22.48 1.14
CA LEU A 164 1.22 -21.86 2.22
C LEU A 164 1.04 -22.66 3.52
N PHE A 165 2.08 -22.66 4.35
CA PHE A 165 1.99 -23.27 5.68
C PHE A 165 0.84 -22.67 6.49
N GLY A 166 -0.02 -23.53 7.05
CA GLY A 166 -1.23 -23.12 7.77
C GLY A 166 -2.48 -22.96 6.90
N ALA A 167 -2.37 -23.13 5.57
CA ALA A 167 -3.52 -23.04 4.65
C ALA A 167 -4.04 -24.42 4.20
N GLU A 168 -3.58 -25.51 4.80
CA GLU A 168 -3.90 -26.88 4.40
C GLU A 168 -5.39 -27.24 4.58
N ASN A 169 -6.10 -26.53 5.47
CA ASN A 169 -7.50 -26.76 5.80
C ASN A 169 -8.40 -25.56 5.44
N LEU A 170 -7.93 -24.65 4.61
CA LEU A 170 -8.77 -23.57 4.08
C LEU A 170 -9.53 -24.13 2.89
N ASP A 171 -10.82 -24.41 3.08
CA ASP A 171 -11.73 -24.69 1.98
C ASP A 171 -11.80 -23.47 1.04
N ALA A 172 -11.59 -23.71 -0.25
CA ALA A 172 -11.55 -22.71 -1.29
C ALA A 172 -12.95 -22.21 -1.66
#